data_e6a17540180d79ff0619e88aaf62f3a4
#
_entry.id   e6a17540180d79ff0619e88aaf62f3a4
#
_cell.length_a   1.000
_cell.length_b   1.000
_cell.length_c   1.000
_cell.angle_alpha   90.00
_cell.angle_beta   90.00
_cell.angle_gamma   90.00
#
_symmetry.space_group_name_H-M   'P 1'
#
loop_
_entity.id
_entity.type
_entity.pdbx_description
1 polymer ?
#
loop_
_entity_poly.entity_id
_entity_poly.type
_entity_poly.pdbx_seq_one_letter_code
_entity_poly.pdbx_strand_id
1 'polypeptide(L)'
;MKIIKLILIFQIISFFFSPLNAIEFKGNFKQGSFILGKTKPNAKILIDNKEVKVSKDGYFAFGLDRDRKNDVVIKSILKGKVEIYQKKVFKREYKIQRIDGLPSKQVTPPPEVYEQIKKDNKLIGKARSINSSYDFF
;
A
#
# COMPACT_ATOMS: atom_id res chain seq x y z
N MET A 1 -29.97 -27.36 37.51
CA MET A 1 -30.64 -26.53 36.48
C MET A 1 -30.01 -25.13 36.27
N LYS A 2 -29.62 -24.38 37.31
CA LYS A 2 -29.00 -23.02 37.14
C LYS A 2 -27.66 -23.04 36.44
N ILE A 3 -26.79 -24.01 36.73
CA ILE A 3 -25.43 -24.13 36.11
C ILE A 3 -25.50 -24.45 34.62
N ILE A 4 -26.42 -25.33 34.20
CA ILE A 4 -26.63 -25.69 32.80
C ILE A 4 -27.09 -24.48 31.98
N LYS A 5 -27.98 -23.64 32.52
CA LYS A 5 -28.42 -22.39 31.87
C LYS A 5 -27.26 -21.38 31.74
N LEU A 6 -26.37 -21.32 32.72
CA LEU A 6 -25.20 -20.42 32.68
C LEU A 6 -24.20 -20.85 31.60
N ILE A 7 -23.95 -22.16 31.47
CA ILE A 7 -23.06 -22.72 30.43
C ILE A 7 -23.67 -22.50 29.03
N LEU A 8 -24.95 -22.63 28.83
CA LEU A 8 -25.64 -22.38 27.58
C LEU A 8 -25.57 -20.90 27.15
N ILE A 9 -25.73 -19.98 28.10
CA ILE A 9 -25.59 -18.52 27.85
C ILE A 9 -24.14 -18.18 27.46
N PHE A 10 -23.14 -18.76 28.12
CA PHE A 10 -21.73 -18.55 27.79
C PHE A 10 -21.38 -19.07 26.37
N GLN A 11 -21.95 -20.22 25.97
CA GLN A 11 -21.76 -20.79 24.64
C GLN A 11 -22.40 -19.94 23.52
N ILE A 12 -23.55 -19.31 23.79
CA ILE A 12 -24.22 -18.41 22.84
C ILE A 12 -23.41 -17.12 22.64
N ILE A 13 -22.82 -16.56 23.70
CA ILE A 13 -22.00 -15.35 23.62
C ILE A 13 -20.69 -15.60 22.84
N SER A 14 -20.11 -16.80 22.92
CA SER A 14 -18.92 -17.18 22.17
C SER A 14 -19.15 -17.25 20.65
N PHE A 15 -20.38 -17.49 20.20
CA PHE A 15 -20.73 -17.61 18.78
C PHE A 15 -20.81 -16.25 18.03
N PHE A 16 -20.92 -15.15 18.78
CA PHE A 16 -20.98 -13.79 18.21
C PHE A 16 -19.61 -13.14 17.99
N PHE A 17 -18.52 -13.74 18.43
CA PHE A 17 -17.15 -13.31 18.08
C PHE A 17 -16.77 -13.87 16.70
N SER A 18 -17.46 -13.40 15.65
CA SER A 18 -16.91 -13.56 14.30
C SER A 18 -15.56 -12.82 14.26
N PRO A 19 -14.48 -13.45 13.81
CA PRO A 19 -13.21 -12.75 13.69
C PRO A 19 -13.43 -11.53 12.80
N LEU A 20 -13.21 -10.36 13.37
CA LEU A 20 -13.21 -9.10 12.64
C LEU A 20 -12.24 -9.30 11.46
N ASN A 21 -12.70 -9.04 10.26
CA ASN A 21 -11.91 -9.26 9.05
C ASN A 21 -10.78 -8.23 8.98
N ALA A 22 -9.81 -8.38 9.85
CA ALA A 22 -8.65 -7.51 9.90
C ALA A 22 -7.84 -7.68 8.61
N ILE A 23 -7.45 -6.56 7.99
CA ILE A 23 -6.46 -6.58 6.92
C ILE A 23 -5.14 -7.06 7.52
N GLU A 24 -4.52 -8.04 6.89
CA GLU A 24 -3.15 -8.45 7.19
C GLU A 24 -2.17 -7.57 6.41
N PHE A 25 -1.11 -7.12 7.07
CA PHE A 25 -0.05 -6.31 6.45
C PHE A 25 1.29 -7.02 6.60
N LYS A 26 2.02 -7.13 5.49
CA LYS A 26 3.40 -7.60 5.44
C LYS A 26 4.30 -6.45 4.99
N GLY A 27 5.30 -6.13 5.80
CA GLY A 27 6.22 -5.00 5.59
C GLY A 27 6.28 -4.10 6.82
N ASN A 28 7.23 -3.18 6.82
CA ASN A 28 7.44 -2.23 7.92
C ASN A 28 6.86 -0.87 7.54
N PHE A 29 6.01 -0.29 8.38
CA PHE A 29 5.48 1.06 8.19
C PHE A 29 6.55 2.11 8.48
N LYS A 30 7.49 2.26 7.56
CA LYS A 30 8.64 3.17 7.60
C LYS A 30 8.76 3.92 6.29
N GLN A 31 9.29 5.13 6.30
CA GLN A 31 9.52 5.93 5.10
C GLN A 31 10.24 5.13 4.02
N GLY A 32 9.78 5.23 2.76
CA GLY A 32 10.34 4.53 1.61
C GLY A 32 10.13 3.02 1.61
N SER A 33 9.23 2.49 2.43
CA SER A 33 8.93 1.06 2.48
C SER A 33 7.80 0.68 1.53
N PHE A 34 7.85 -0.57 1.08
CA PHE A 34 6.78 -1.24 0.36
C PHE A 34 5.96 -2.10 1.33
N ILE A 35 4.64 -2.02 1.24
CA ILE A 35 3.70 -2.76 2.07
C ILE A 35 2.84 -3.64 1.17
N LEU A 36 2.77 -4.91 1.50
CA LEU A 36 1.82 -5.85 0.93
C LEU A 36 0.67 -6.05 1.92
N GLY A 37 -0.55 -5.89 1.45
CA GLY A 37 -1.74 -6.13 2.24
C GLY A 37 -2.54 -7.32 1.72
N LYS A 38 -3.26 -7.99 2.61
CA LYS A 38 -4.23 -9.02 2.26
C LYS A 38 -5.57 -8.71 2.93
N THR A 39 -6.61 -8.67 2.13
CA THR A 39 -7.99 -8.45 2.56
C THR A 39 -8.90 -9.52 1.97
N LYS A 40 -10.20 -9.46 2.24
CA LYS A 40 -11.16 -10.33 1.55
C LYS A 40 -11.26 -10.01 0.06
N PRO A 41 -11.49 -11.02 -0.79
CA PRO A 41 -11.82 -10.82 -2.19
C PRO A 41 -12.97 -9.82 -2.37
N ASN A 42 -12.90 -9.03 -3.45
CA ASN A 42 -13.89 -7.99 -3.79
C ASN A 42 -13.99 -6.81 -2.80
N ALA A 43 -13.05 -6.67 -1.87
CA ALA A 43 -12.95 -5.46 -1.07
C ALA A 43 -12.32 -4.34 -1.91
N LYS A 44 -12.84 -3.12 -1.76
CA LYS A 44 -12.24 -1.91 -2.31
C LYS A 44 -11.32 -1.29 -1.26
N ILE A 45 -10.07 -1.06 -1.62
CA ILE A 45 -9.05 -0.50 -0.72
C ILE A 45 -8.68 0.91 -1.19
N LEU A 46 -8.65 1.84 -0.25
CA LEU A 46 -8.13 3.18 -0.47
C LEU A 46 -6.97 3.45 0.49
N ILE A 47 -5.88 3.97 -0.05
CA ILE A 47 -4.72 4.46 0.71
C ILE A 47 -4.70 5.98 0.59
N ASP A 48 -4.86 6.70 1.72
CA ASP A 48 -4.97 8.15 1.76
C ASP A 48 -6.00 8.69 0.75
N ASN A 49 -7.17 8.04 0.67
CA ASN A 49 -8.27 8.31 -0.26
C ASN A 49 -7.99 7.98 -1.75
N LYS A 50 -6.83 7.43 -2.09
CA LYS A 50 -6.54 6.93 -3.44
C LYS A 50 -6.84 5.44 -3.52
N GLU A 51 -7.65 5.04 -4.50
CA GLU A 51 -7.97 3.64 -4.73
C GLU A 51 -6.74 2.88 -5.21
N VAL A 52 -6.53 1.68 -4.67
CA VAL A 52 -5.48 0.76 -5.09
C VAL A 52 -6.10 -0.52 -5.65
N LYS A 53 -5.41 -1.12 -6.62
CA LYS A 53 -5.83 -2.37 -7.23
C LYS A 53 -5.76 -3.49 -6.20
N VAL A 54 -6.82 -4.31 -6.14
CA VAL A 54 -6.90 -5.51 -5.31
C VAL A 54 -7.00 -6.71 -6.23
N SER A 55 -6.19 -7.75 -5.99
CA SER A 55 -6.22 -8.98 -6.76
C SER A 55 -7.49 -9.81 -6.46
N LYS A 56 -7.75 -10.83 -7.29
CA LYS A 56 -8.87 -11.77 -7.09
C LYS A 56 -8.79 -12.48 -5.73
N ASP A 57 -7.56 -12.70 -5.23
CA ASP A 57 -7.30 -13.36 -3.95
C ASP A 57 -7.24 -12.38 -2.77
N GLY A 58 -7.51 -11.09 -3.01
CA GLY A 58 -7.55 -10.05 -2.00
C GLY A 58 -6.19 -9.41 -1.68
N TYR A 59 -5.15 -9.63 -2.48
CA TYR A 59 -3.87 -8.96 -2.29
C TYR A 59 -3.86 -7.56 -2.89
N PHE A 60 -3.19 -6.64 -2.21
CA PHE A 60 -2.93 -5.29 -2.69
C PHE A 60 -1.57 -4.82 -2.19
N ALA A 61 -1.00 -3.84 -2.88
CA ALA A 61 0.32 -3.33 -2.54
C ALA A 61 0.36 -1.80 -2.65
N PHE A 62 1.17 -1.17 -1.80
CA PHE A 62 1.42 0.27 -1.88
C PHE A 62 2.80 0.62 -1.32
N GLY A 63 3.33 1.75 -1.79
CA GLY A 63 4.56 2.34 -1.29
C GLY A 63 4.31 3.48 -0.33
N LEU A 64 5.19 3.65 0.64
CA LEU A 64 5.25 4.82 1.50
C LEU A 64 6.31 5.77 0.97
N ASP A 65 5.96 7.04 0.80
CA ASP A 65 6.90 8.06 0.29
C ASP A 65 8.15 8.15 1.17
N ARG A 66 9.28 8.42 0.50
CA ARG A 66 10.58 8.56 1.17
C ARG A 66 10.57 9.63 2.26
N ASP A 67 9.89 10.75 2.02
CA ASP A 67 9.88 11.91 2.91
C ASP A 67 8.54 12.08 3.62
N ARG A 68 7.74 11.00 3.69
CA ARG A 68 6.42 11.01 4.32
C ARG A 68 6.51 11.42 5.80
N LYS A 69 5.70 12.41 6.18
CA LYS A 69 5.64 12.92 7.57
C LYS A 69 4.43 12.41 8.34
N ASN A 70 3.35 12.11 7.64
CA ASN A 70 2.06 11.76 8.22
C ASN A 70 1.84 10.25 8.27
N ASP A 71 1.00 9.81 9.20
CA ASP A 71 0.49 8.45 9.25
C ASP A 71 -0.23 8.09 7.95
N VAL A 72 -0.33 6.79 7.65
CA VAL A 72 -1.10 6.31 6.52
C VAL A 72 -2.48 5.86 6.97
N VAL A 73 -3.50 6.28 6.23
CA VAL A 73 -4.89 5.88 6.44
C VAL A 73 -5.30 4.89 5.35
N ILE A 74 -5.65 3.69 5.78
CA ILE A 74 -6.14 2.62 4.91
C ILE A 74 -7.63 2.45 5.15
N LYS A 75 -8.45 2.56 4.11
CA LYS A 75 -9.89 2.29 4.17
C LYS A 75 -10.21 1.04 3.39
N SER A 76 -10.91 0.11 4.01
CA SER A 76 -11.46 -1.10 3.37
C SER A 76 -12.97 -0.97 3.28
N ILE A 77 -13.51 -1.20 2.10
CA ILE A 77 -14.95 -1.14 1.84
C ILE A 77 -15.36 -2.50 1.27
N LEU A 78 -16.20 -3.22 2.01
CA LEU A 78 -16.73 -4.51 1.59
C LEU A 78 -18.22 -4.60 1.90
N LYS A 79 -19.05 -4.85 0.89
CA LYS A 79 -20.51 -4.96 1.03
C LYS A 79 -21.14 -3.78 1.79
N GLY A 80 -20.67 -2.56 1.51
CA GLY A 80 -21.14 -1.33 2.16
C GLY A 80 -20.56 -1.05 3.56
N LYS A 81 -19.88 -2.01 4.18
CA LYS A 81 -19.18 -1.81 5.44
C LYS A 81 -17.83 -1.16 5.20
N VAL A 82 -17.55 -0.09 5.94
CA VAL A 82 -16.28 0.66 5.87
C VAL A 82 -15.48 0.39 7.14
N GLU A 83 -14.23 -0.03 6.97
CA GLU A 83 -13.26 -0.19 8.05
C GLU A 83 -12.08 0.73 7.80
N ILE A 84 -11.59 1.42 8.83
CA ILE A 84 -10.51 2.39 8.73
C ILE A 84 -9.37 1.94 9.62
N TYR A 85 -8.17 1.87 9.05
CA TYR A 85 -6.93 1.53 9.72
C TYR A 85 -5.97 2.71 9.61
N GLN A 86 -5.55 3.27 10.73
CA GLN A 86 -4.49 4.28 10.78
C GLN A 86 -3.20 3.61 11.25
N LYS A 87 -2.12 3.75 10.49
CA LYS A 87 -0.81 3.18 10.80
C LYS A 87 0.22 4.30 10.88
N LYS A 88 0.92 4.35 12.01
CA LYS A 88 2.04 5.28 12.20
C LYS A 88 3.17 4.94 11.24
N VAL A 89 3.68 5.96 10.55
CA VAL A 89 4.84 5.81 9.67
C VAL A 89 6.10 6.31 10.38
N PHE A 90 7.06 5.41 10.58
CA PHE A 90 8.30 5.72 11.25
C PHE A 90 9.31 6.37 10.29
N LYS A 91 10.10 7.29 10.82
CA LYS A 91 11.20 7.93 10.09
C LYS A 91 12.27 6.89 9.75
N ARG A 92 12.88 7.03 8.57
CA ARG A 92 14.03 6.24 8.14
C ARG A 92 15.25 7.13 8.09
N GLU A 93 16.35 6.64 8.60
CA GLU A 93 17.66 7.24 8.40
C GLU A 93 18.26 6.73 7.10
N TYR A 94 18.65 7.65 6.23
CA TYR A 94 19.28 7.35 4.95
C TYR A 94 20.76 7.67 5.02
N LYS A 95 21.60 6.75 4.57
CA LYS A 95 23.01 7.05 4.33
C LYS A 95 23.09 7.93 3.07
N ILE A 96 23.40 9.20 3.25
CA ILE A 96 23.52 10.16 2.16
C ILE A 96 24.99 10.18 1.73
N GLN A 97 25.23 9.88 0.45
CA GLN A 97 26.52 10.09 -0.18
C GLN A 97 26.46 11.41 -0.96
N ARG A 98 27.40 12.27 -0.70
CA ARG A 98 27.58 13.53 -1.45
C ARG A 98 28.75 13.37 -2.39
N ILE A 99 28.53 13.64 -3.66
CA ILE A 99 29.55 13.61 -4.70
C ILE A 99 29.67 15.03 -5.21
N ASP A 100 30.83 15.65 -4.98
CA ASP A 100 31.15 16.99 -5.44
C ASP A 100 32.15 16.92 -6.62
N GLY A 101 32.22 17.98 -7.44
CA GLY A 101 33.20 18.10 -8.51
C GLY A 101 32.89 17.35 -9.80
N LEU A 102 31.63 16.92 -10.01
CA LEU A 102 31.22 16.35 -11.28
C LEU A 102 31.23 17.41 -12.39
N PRO A 103 31.82 17.15 -13.58
CA PRO A 103 31.69 18.01 -14.74
C PRO A 103 30.24 18.30 -15.10
N SER A 104 29.90 19.54 -15.47
CA SER A 104 28.53 19.97 -15.80
C SER A 104 27.85 19.06 -16.85
N LYS A 105 28.60 18.56 -17.83
CA LYS A 105 28.09 17.63 -18.86
C LYS A 105 27.62 16.29 -18.32
N GLN A 106 28.04 15.89 -17.12
CA GLN A 106 27.58 14.65 -16.46
C GLN A 106 26.34 14.88 -15.60
N VAL A 107 26.02 16.11 -15.25
CA VAL A 107 24.88 16.50 -14.42
C VAL A 107 23.73 17.00 -15.29
N THR A 108 24.06 17.75 -16.36
CA THR A 108 23.07 18.31 -17.29
C THR A 108 23.28 17.69 -18.67
N PRO A 109 22.26 17.01 -19.24
CA PRO A 109 22.41 16.45 -20.58
C PRO A 109 22.74 17.53 -21.60
N PRO A 110 23.63 17.28 -22.56
CA PRO A 110 23.89 18.22 -23.63
C PRO A 110 22.67 18.36 -24.56
N PRO A 111 22.49 19.53 -25.22
CA PRO A 111 21.28 19.82 -26.02
C PRO A 111 20.98 18.80 -27.11
N GLU A 112 21.99 18.20 -27.71
CA GLU A 112 21.86 17.20 -28.79
C GLU A 112 21.12 15.93 -28.39
N VAL A 113 21.05 15.61 -27.07
CA VAL A 113 20.34 14.40 -26.60
C VAL A 113 18.91 14.69 -26.11
N TYR A 114 18.47 15.95 -26.05
CA TYR A 114 17.14 16.29 -25.53
C TYR A 114 16.00 15.66 -26.35
N GLU A 115 16.12 15.62 -27.66
CA GLU A 115 15.09 15.00 -28.52
C GLU A 115 15.00 13.48 -28.25
N GLN A 116 16.11 12.82 -28.01
CA GLN A 116 16.10 11.41 -27.64
C GLN A 116 15.45 11.21 -26.27
N ILE A 117 15.83 11.99 -25.25
CA ILE A 117 15.23 11.95 -23.91
C ILE A 117 13.71 12.16 -24.00
N LYS A 118 13.23 13.09 -24.83
CA LYS A 118 11.81 13.35 -25.03
C LYS A 118 11.08 12.15 -25.63
N LYS A 119 11.69 11.50 -26.64
CA LYS A 119 11.16 10.27 -27.24
C LYS A 119 11.05 9.14 -26.20
N ASP A 120 12.12 8.93 -25.44
CA ASP A 120 12.18 7.88 -24.42
C ASP A 120 11.15 8.12 -23.30
N ASN A 121 11.01 9.36 -22.83
CA ASN A 121 10.00 9.73 -21.84
C ASN A 121 8.58 9.49 -22.34
N LYS A 122 8.31 9.73 -23.63
CA LYS A 122 7.02 9.43 -24.26
C LYS A 122 6.74 7.92 -24.27
N LEU A 123 7.74 7.10 -24.63
CA LEU A 123 7.62 5.64 -24.61
C LEU A 123 7.41 5.10 -23.20
N ILE A 124 8.18 5.59 -22.23
CA ILE A 124 8.02 5.24 -20.81
C ILE A 124 6.63 5.63 -20.31
N GLY A 125 6.15 6.82 -20.64
CA GLY A 125 4.81 7.29 -20.29
C GLY A 125 3.73 6.36 -20.86
N LYS A 126 3.84 5.95 -22.13
CA LYS A 126 2.94 5.01 -22.78
C LYS A 126 2.99 3.63 -22.10
N ALA A 127 4.18 3.11 -21.81
CA ALA A 127 4.32 1.82 -21.10
C ALA A 127 3.70 1.85 -19.70
N ARG A 128 3.90 2.93 -18.95
CA ARG A 128 3.34 3.11 -17.60
C ARG A 128 1.81 3.30 -17.58
N SER A 129 1.21 3.73 -18.68
CA SER A 129 -0.25 3.88 -18.78
C SER A 129 -0.98 2.55 -19.02
N ILE A 130 -0.25 1.48 -19.33
CA ILE A 130 -0.85 0.15 -19.55
C ILE A 130 -1.30 -0.42 -18.19
N ASN A 131 -2.61 -0.63 -18.05
CA ASN A 131 -3.16 -1.34 -16.91
C ASN A 131 -3.25 -2.84 -17.25
N SER A 132 -2.28 -3.62 -16.77
CA SER A 132 -2.28 -5.07 -17.00
C SER A 132 -3.21 -5.78 -16.01
N SER A 133 -3.78 -6.92 -16.43
CA SER A 133 -4.58 -7.80 -15.58
C SER A 133 -3.73 -8.83 -14.81
N TYR A 134 -2.42 -8.79 -14.96
CA TYR A 134 -1.53 -9.71 -14.27
C TYR A 134 -1.41 -9.36 -12.78
N ASP A 135 -1.55 -10.36 -11.94
CA ASP A 135 -1.40 -10.28 -10.48
C ASP A 135 -0.19 -11.15 -10.09
N PHE A 136 1.00 -10.53 -10.02
CA PHE A 136 2.26 -11.19 -9.62
C PHE A 136 2.65 -10.83 -8.18
N PHE A 137 1.74 -11.09 -7.23
CA PHE A 137 2.02 -10.83 -5.80
C PHE A 137 2.43 -12.10 -5.06
#